data_f43ccef09f39e7bef155761c59319bd3
#
_entry.id   f43ccef09f39e7bef155761c59319bd3
#
_cell.length_a   1.000
_cell.length_b   1.000
_cell.length_c   1.000
_cell.angle_alpha   90.00
_cell.angle_beta   90.00
_cell.angle_gamma   90.00
#
_symmetry.space_group_name_H-M   'P 1'
#
loop_
_entity.id
_entity.type
_entity.pdbx_description
1 polymer ?
#
loop_
_entity_poly.entity_id
_entity_poly.type
_entity_poly.pdbx_seq_one_letter_code
_entity_poly.pdbx_strand_id
1 'polypeptide(L)'
;EVHLDTPEATYIDDYAHHPSELEALMSAVRSRWPHRHVTMVFQPHLYSRTRDFGVEFARVLGQADRLFLLPIYPAREAPIPGVDAQWLFDNISSPDKHLVASDSILTSLKACPVDVLVTAGAGDIDRLVPQALQHMQDRRK
;
A
#
# COMPACT_ATOMS: atom_id res chain seq x y z
N GLU A 1 8.76 -9.55 0.66
CA GLU A 1 10.21 -9.53 1.00
C GLU A 1 10.50 -8.46 2.03
N VAL A 2 11.20 -8.85 3.09
CA VAL A 2 11.63 -7.90 4.13
C VAL A 2 12.95 -7.28 3.69
N HIS A 3 12.93 -5.98 3.40
CA HIS A 3 14.11 -5.24 2.95
C HIS A 3 14.90 -4.62 4.10
N LEU A 4 14.21 -4.28 5.19
CA LEU A 4 14.81 -3.63 6.34
C LEU A 4 14.02 -4.05 7.58
N ASP A 5 14.71 -4.40 8.65
CA ASP A 5 14.04 -4.78 9.89
C ASP A 5 14.90 -4.34 11.07
N THR A 6 14.61 -3.15 11.58
CA THR A 6 15.27 -2.58 12.74
C THR A 6 14.22 -2.03 13.70
N PRO A 7 14.58 -1.78 14.98
CA PRO A 7 13.65 -1.16 15.92
C PRO A 7 13.14 0.21 15.47
N GLU A 8 13.92 0.94 14.67
CA GLU A 8 13.60 2.30 14.26
C GLU A 8 12.85 2.35 12.95
N ALA A 9 13.03 1.35 12.06
CA ALA A 9 12.42 1.34 10.74
C ALA A 9 12.36 -0.08 10.20
N THR A 10 11.19 -0.45 9.65
CA THR A 10 10.99 -1.76 9.02
C THR A 10 10.30 -1.54 7.69
N TYR A 11 10.76 -2.24 6.64
CA TYR A 11 10.19 -2.13 5.30
C TYR A 11 9.98 -3.50 4.69
N ILE A 12 8.73 -3.76 4.29
CA ILE A 12 8.31 -4.97 3.62
C ILE A 12 7.71 -4.59 2.27
N ASP A 13 8.11 -5.30 1.22
CA ASP A 13 7.53 -5.19 -0.11
C ASP A 13 6.93 -6.54 -0.49
N ASP A 14 5.74 -6.54 -1.08
CA ASP A 14 5.03 -7.76 -1.43
C ASP A 14 4.30 -7.59 -2.75
N TYR A 15 4.22 -8.67 -3.51
CA TYR A 15 3.53 -8.70 -4.80
C TYR A 15 2.01 -8.81 -4.65
N ALA A 16 1.49 -8.88 -3.44
CA ALA A 16 0.06 -9.07 -3.16
C ALA A 16 -0.81 -8.11 -3.96
N HIS A 17 -1.77 -8.64 -4.69
CA HIS A 17 -2.66 -7.86 -5.54
C HIS A 17 -4.09 -8.39 -5.51
N HIS A 18 -4.36 -9.45 -4.76
CA HIS A 18 -5.69 -9.99 -4.51
C HIS A 18 -6.03 -9.75 -3.03
N PRO A 19 -7.32 -9.52 -2.67
CA PRO A 19 -7.67 -9.25 -1.28
C PRO A 19 -7.22 -10.33 -0.30
N SER A 20 -7.29 -11.60 -0.69
CA SER A 20 -6.85 -12.69 0.18
C SER A 20 -5.34 -12.63 0.44
N GLU A 21 -4.55 -12.25 -0.57
CA GLU A 21 -3.11 -12.09 -0.42
C GLU A 21 -2.78 -10.91 0.48
N LEU A 22 -3.50 -9.80 0.32
CA LEU A 22 -3.35 -8.63 1.18
C LEU A 22 -3.72 -8.94 2.62
N GLU A 23 -4.78 -9.70 2.82
CA GLU A 23 -5.21 -10.09 4.17
C GLU A 23 -4.15 -10.95 4.85
N ALA A 24 -3.58 -11.91 4.12
CA ALA A 24 -2.49 -12.75 4.63
C ALA A 24 -1.25 -11.89 4.96
N LEU A 25 -0.92 -10.94 4.09
CA LEU A 25 0.19 -10.02 4.30
C LEU A 25 -0.01 -9.18 5.57
N MET A 26 -1.18 -8.56 5.72
CA MET A 26 -1.49 -7.74 6.89
C MET A 26 -1.48 -8.56 8.17
N SER A 27 -2.01 -9.77 8.12
CA SER A 27 -2.01 -10.68 9.26
C SER A 27 -0.58 -11.03 9.69
N ALA A 28 0.28 -11.34 8.72
CA ALA A 28 1.69 -11.64 8.98
C ALA A 28 2.43 -10.43 9.58
N VAL A 29 2.17 -9.25 9.05
CA VAL A 29 2.79 -8.00 9.55
C VAL A 29 2.36 -7.72 10.99
N ARG A 30 1.06 -7.81 11.27
CA ARG A 30 0.54 -7.60 12.62
C ARG A 30 1.04 -8.63 13.61
N SER A 31 1.22 -9.87 13.17
CA SER A 31 1.74 -10.94 14.02
C SER A 31 3.20 -10.71 14.39
N ARG A 32 4.01 -10.26 13.42
CA ARG A 32 5.45 -10.07 13.64
C ARG A 32 5.77 -8.77 14.37
N TRP A 33 5.00 -7.70 14.11
CA TRP A 33 5.21 -6.38 14.72
C TRP A 33 3.91 -5.85 15.32
N PRO A 34 3.39 -6.50 16.39
CA PRO A 34 2.00 -6.30 16.84
C PRO A 34 1.70 -4.90 17.42
N HIS A 35 2.71 -4.18 17.88
CA HIS A 35 2.51 -2.88 18.53
C HIS A 35 3.06 -1.71 17.75
N ARG A 36 3.46 -1.93 16.50
CA ARG A 36 4.05 -0.89 15.68
C ARG A 36 3.02 -0.33 14.70
N HIS A 37 3.17 0.96 14.40
CA HIS A 37 2.31 1.65 13.42
C HIS A 37 2.65 1.18 12.02
N VAL A 38 1.65 0.75 11.25
CA VAL A 38 1.81 0.24 9.90
C VAL A 38 1.28 1.25 8.90
N THR A 39 2.16 1.71 8.03
CA THR A 39 1.83 2.51 6.85
C THR A 39 1.87 1.60 5.63
N MET A 40 0.76 1.52 4.89
CA MET A 40 0.69 0.73 3.67
C MET A 40 0.58 1.65 2.46
N VAL A 41 1.35 1.35 1.42
CA VAL A 41 1.19 1.91 0.07
C VAL A 41 0.69 0.79 -0.81
N PHE A 42 -0.49 0.95 -1.40
CA PHE A 42 -1.08 -0.07 -2.25
C PHE A 42 -1.41 0.48 -3.62
N GLN A 43 -1.05 -0.28 -4.66
CA GLN A 43 -1.45 -0.01 -6.03
C GLN A 43 -2.41 -1.11 -6.48
N PRO A 44 -3.69 -0.76 -6.72
CA PRO A 44 -4.62 -1.73 -7.31
C PRO A 44 -4.16 -2.15 -8.70
N HIS A 45 -4.35 -3.41 -9.04
CA HIS A 45 -3.98 -3.98 -10.34
C HIS A 45 -5.24 -4.41 -11.07
N LEU A 46 -5.49 -3.84 -12.24
CA LEU A 46 -6.64 -4.06 -13.11
C LEU A 46 -7.92 -3.39 -12.60
N TYR A 47 -8.65 -2.77 -13.51
CA TYR A 47 -9.97 -2.19 -13.21
C TYR A 47 -10.98 -3.27 -12.87
N SER A 48 -10.98 -4.39 -13.61
CA SER A 48 -11.92 -5.48 -13.39
C SER A 48 -11.76 -6.11 -12.00
N ARG A 49 -10.53 -6.36 -11.58
CA ARG A 49 -10.27 -6.92 -10.24
C ARG A 49 -10.70 -5.96 -9.14
N THR A 50 -10.40 -4.67 -9.31
CA THR A 50 -10.78 -3.65 -8.34
C THR A 50 -12.30 -3.57 -8.21
N ARG A 51 -13.03 -3.60 -9.32
CA ARG A 51 -14.50 -3.61 -9.32
C ARG A 51 -15.04 -4.87 -8.63
N ASP A 52 -14.55 -6.04 -9.03
CA ASP A 52 -15.12 -7.31 -8.61
C ASP A 52 -14.88 -7.58 -7.12
N PHE A 53 -13.78 -7.09 -6.58
CA PHE A 53 -13.37 -7.33 -5.19
C PHE A 53 -13.33 -6.05 -4.36
N GLY A 54 -14.06 -5.01 -4.78
CA GLY A 54 -13.98 -3.70 -4.13
C GLY A 54 -14.30 -3.71 -2.64
N VAL A 55 -15.31 -4.48 -2.22
CA VAL A 55 -15.71 -4.58 -0.82
C VAL A 55 -14.58 -5.23 0.00
N GLU A 56 -14.02 -6.32 -0.51
CA GLU A 56 -12.95 -7.05 0.16
C GLU A 56 -11.67 -6.20 0.25
N PHE A 57 -11.32 -5.50 -0.84
CA PHE A 57 -10.19 -4.57 -0.82
C PHE A 57 -10.39 -3.47 0.22
N ALA A 58 -11.57 -2.87 0.25
CA ALA A 58 -11.86 -1.79 1.19
C ALA A 58 -11.72 -2.26 2.63
N ARG A 59 -12.20 -3.46 2.93
CA ARG A 59 -12.12 -4.05 4.28
C ARG A 59 -10.67 -4.27 4.71
N VAL A 60 -9.86 -4.87 3.83
CA VAL A 60 -8.48 -5.21 4.17
C VAL A 60 -7.62 -3.95 4.27
N LEU A 61 -7.76 -3.04 3.30
CA LEU A 61 -6.98 -1.80 3.29
C LEU A 61 -7.31 -0.91 4.48
N GLY A 62 -8.52 -0.97 4.99
CA GLY A 62 -8.92 -0.23 6.18
C GLY A 62 -8.22 -0.68 7.46
N GLN A 63 -7.52 -1.81 7.45
CA GLN A 63 -6.80 -2.32 8.61
C GLN A 63 -5.43 -1.64 8.81
N ALA A 64 -4.91 -0.95 7.81
CA ALA A 64 -3.66 -0.20 7.96
C ALA A 64 -3.87 1.03 8.86
N ASP A 65 -2.87 1.38 9.65
CA ASP A 65 -2.93 2.58 10.48
C ASP A 65 -2.86 3.84 9.63
N ARG A 66 -2.10 3.78 8.54
CA ARG A 66 -2.07 4.82 7.52
C ARG A 66 -2.05 4.15 6.16
N LEU A 67 -2.84 4.67 5.23
CA LEU A 67 -2.92 4.13 3.87
C LEU A 67 -2.64 5.21 2.85
N PHE A 68 -1.73 4.92 1.92
CA PHE A 68 -1.57 5.66 0.68
C PHE A 68 -2.05 4.78 -0.47
N LEU A 69 -3.08 5.23 -1.16
CA LEU A 69 -3.65 4.50 -2.30
C LEU A 69 -3.19 5.16 -3.59
N LEU A 70 -2.59 4.37 -4.48
CA LEU A 70 -2.12 4.82 -5.78
C LEU A 70 -3.19 4.58 -6.84
N PRO A 71 -3.08 5.23 -8.02
CA PRO A 71 -3.97 4.95 -9.15
C PRO A 71 -3.91 3.48 -9.56
N ILE A 72 -5.02 2.99 -10.13
CA ILE A 72 -5.07 1.61 -10.63
C ILE A 72 -4.04 1.43 -11.75
N TYR A 73 -3.27 0.36 -11.67
CA TYR A 73 -2.39 -0.07 -12.75
C TYR A 73 -3.22 -0.86 -13.75
N PRO A 74 -3.43 -0.32 -14.96
CA PRO A 74 -4.40 -0.91 -15.89
C PRO A 74 -3.88 -2.15 -16.62
N ALA A 75 -2.55 -2.34 -16.68
CA ALA A 75 -1.91 -3.32 -17.53
C ALA A 75 -2.38 -3.08 -18.98
N ARG A 76 -3.18 -4.01 -19.53
CA ARG A 76 -3.71 -3.86 -20.90
C ARG A 76 -5.22 -3.62 -20.93
N GLU A 77 -5.83 -3.41 -19.76
CA GLU A 77 -7.26 -3.16 -19.69
C GLU A 77 -7.59 -1.73 -20.11
N ALA A 78 -8.73 -1.57 -20.76
CA ALA A 78 -9.34 -0.27 -20.94
C ALA A 78 -10.01 0.17 -19.63
N PRO A 79 -10.07 1.48 -19.34
CA PRO A 79 -10.79 1.96 -18.16
C PRO A 79 -12.25 1.51 -18.15
N ILE A 80 -12.75 1.21 -16.96
CA ILE A 80 -14.16 0.87 -16.74
C ILE A 80 -14.84 2.11 -16.15
N PRO A 81 -15.91 2.63 -16.78
CA PRO A 81 -16.61 3.81 -16.27
C PRO A 81 -17.04 3.63 -14.81
N GLY A 82 -16.75 4.62 -13.98
CA GLY A 82 -17.10 4.60 -12.56
C GLY A 82 -16.17 3.80 -11.67
N VAL A 83 -15.16 3.13 -12.24
CA VAL A 83 -14.19 2.32 -11.48
C VAL A 83 -12.81 2.96 -11.60
N ASP A 84 -12.34 3.56 -10.51
CA ASP A 84 -11.00 4.14 -10.40
C ASP A 84 -10.54 4.06 -8.96
N ALA A 85 -9.34 4.57 -8.69
CA ALA A 85 -8.82 4.55 -7.33
C ALA A 85 -9.65 5.42 -6.38
N GLN A 86 -10.23 6.52 -6.88
CA GLN A 86 -11.09 7.38 -6.07
C GLN A 86 -12.34 6.61 -5.59
N TRP A 87 -12.94 5.82 -6.47
CA TRP A 87 -14.10 5.00 -6.11
C TRP A 87 -13.75 4.00 -4.99
N LEU A 88 -12.60 3.34 -5.10
CA LEU A 88 -12.15 2.42 -4.05
C LEU A 88 -11.84 3.20 -2.76
N PHE A 89 -11.13 4.32 -2.88
CA PHE A 89 -10.75 5.16 -1.76
C PHE A 89 -11.97 5.62 -0.95
N ASP A 90 -13.03 6.02 -1.64
CA ASP A 90 -14.24 6.51 -0.99
C ASP A 90 -14.93 5.43 -0.16
N ASN A 91 -14.68 4.17 -0.46
CA ASN A 91 -15.29 3.02 0.23
C ASN A 91 -14.41 2.46 1.35
N ILE A 92 -13.21 2.98 1.54
CA ILE A 92 -12.30 2.53 2.59
C ILE A 92 -12.56 3.33 3.87
N SER A 93 -12.80 2.61 4.98
CA SER A 93 -12.89 3.22 6.30
C SER A 93 -11.54 3.05 6.99
N SER A 94 -10.77 4.13 7.03
CA SER A 94 -9.44 4.16 7.66
C SER A 94 -9.28 5.47 8.41
N PRO A 95 -8.61 5.49 9.57
CA PRO A 95 -8.40 6.73 10.32
C PRO A 95 -7.49 7.72 9.59
N ASP A 96 -6.63 7.23 8.68
CA ASP A 96 -5.62 8.06 8.02
C ASP A 96 -5.39 7.50 6.62
N LYS A 97 -6.16 7.97 5.64
CA LYS A 97 -6.08 7.51 4.26
C LYS A 97 -5.84 8.67 3.31
N HIS A 98 -5.02 8.41 2.28
CA HIS A 98 -4.62 9.41 1.30
C HIS A 98 -4.63 8.79 -0.10
N LEU A 99 -5.19 9.52 -1.07
CA LEU A 99 -5.13 9.16 -2.48
C LEU A 99 -4.00 9.95 -3.11
N VAL A 100 -2.99 9.28 -3.65
CA VAL A 100 -1.73 9.91 -4.05
C VAL A 100 -1.35 9.46 -5.45
N ALA A 101 -0.89 10.40 -6.29
CA ALA A 101 -0.34 10.06 -7.59
C ALA A 101 1.00 9.31 -7.43
N SER A 102 1.30 8.43 -8.39
CA SER A 102 2.50 7.59 -8.31
C SER A 102 3.80 8.40 -8.25
N ASP A 103 3.85 9.57 -8.87
CA ASP A 103 5.03 10.44 -8.85
C ASP A 103 5.14 11.27 -7.57
N SER A 104 4.12 11.27 -6.72
CA SER A 104 4.08 12.06 -5.49
C SER A 104 4.25 11.22 -4.23
N ILE A 105 4.26 9.89 -4.35
CA ILE A 105 4.23 9.02 -3.16
C ILE A 105 5.50 9.15 -2.31
N LEU A 106 6.67 9.27 -2.93
CA LEU A 106 7.90 9.40 -2.16
C LEU A 106 7.91 10.69 -1.33
N THR A 107 7.46 11.79 -1.92
CA THR A 107 7.31 13.06 -1.21
C THR A 107 6.34 12.92 -0.04
N SER A 108 5.22 12.23 -0.24
CA SER A 108 4.23 11.98 0.82
C SER A 108 4.83 11.16 1.96
N LEU A 109 5.60 10.13 1.65
CA LEU A 109 6.26 9.31 2.67
C LEU A 109 7.27 10.12 3.47
N LYS A 110 8.00 11.02 2.83
CA LYS A 110 8.98 11.87 3.51
C LYS A 110 8.33 12.93 4.40
N ALA A 111 7.06 13.23 4.16
CA ALA A 111 6.33 14.27 4.89
C ALA A 111 5.71 13.77 6.19
N CYS A 112 5.79 12.47 6.50
CA CYS A 112 5.19 11.90 7.71
C CYS A 112 6.14 10.89 8.36
N PRO A 113 5.98 10.64 9.68
CA PRO A 113 6.74 9.58 10.32
C PRO A 113 6.21 8.22 9.89
N VAL A 114 7.12 7.31 9.53
CA VAL A 114 6.77 5.96 9.11
C VAL A 114 7.60 4.98 9.95
N ASP A 115 6.91 4.07 10.64
CA ASP A 115 7.56 3.06 11.46
C ASP A 115 7.72 1.75 10.68
N VAL A 116 6.61 1.06 10.39
CA VAL A 116 6.61 -0.10 9.51
C VAL A 116 5.98 0.32 8.19
N LEU A 117 6.73 0.19 7.11
CA LEU A 117 6.25 0.49 5.76
C LEU A 117 6.00 -0.81 5.02
N VAL A 118 4.81 -0.91 4.41
CA VAL A 118 4.45 -2.03 3.55
C VAL A 118 4.07 -1.47 2.19
N THR A 119 4.76 -1.88 1.14
CA THR A 119 4.36 -1.58 -0.24
C THR A 119 3.83 -2.85 -0.87
N ALA A 120 2.65 -2.77 -1.50
CA ALA A 120 2.00 -3.95 -2.06
C ALA A 120 1.39 -3.64 -3.43
N GLY A 121 1.48 -4.62 -4.33
CA GLY A 121 0.92 -4.52 -5.66
C GLY A 121 1.72 -5.28 -6.69
N ALA A 122 1.10 -5.51 -7.85
CA ALA A 122 1.69 -6.25 -8.96
C ALA A 122 2.04 -5.36 -10.15
N GLY A 123 1.83 -4.04 -10.04
CA GLY A 123 2.07 -3.09 -11.11
C GLY A 123 3.45 -2.43 -11.02
N ASP A 124 3.53 -1.19 -11.45
CA ASP A 124 4.79 -0.46 -11.48
C ASP A 124 5.19 0.12 -10.12
N ILE A 125 4.44 -0.21 -9.06
CA ILE A 125 4.79 0.15 -7.68
C ILE A 125 6.17 -0.38 -7.29
N ASP A 126 6.64 -1.45 -7.91
CA ASP A 126 7.97 -2.00 -7.64
C ASP A 126 9.09 -1.00 -7.94
N ARG A 127 8.84 -0.02 -8.80
CA ARG A 127 9.81 1.06 -9.09
C ARG A 127 10.05 1.96 -7.88
N LEU A 128 9.10 2.00 -6.95
CA LEU A 128 9.24 2.78 -5.73
C LEU A 128 10.22 2.12 -4.74
N VAL A 129 10.38 0.80 -4.81
CA VAL A 129 11.08 0.02 -3.77
C VAL A 129 12.49 0.55 -3.48
N PRO A 130 13.38 0.77 -4.47
CA PRO A 130 14.73 1.27 -4.15
C PRO A 130 14.71 2.61 -3.43
N GLN A 131 13.84 3.52 -3.85
CA GLN A 131 13.73 4.86 -3.26
C GLN A 131 13.12 4.82 -1.87
N ALA A 132 12.10 3.99 -1.68
CA ALA A 132 11.47 3.81 -0.38
C ALA A 132 12.44 3.17 0.61
N LEU A 133 13.20 2.18 0.17
CA LEU A 133 14.21 1.53 1.00
C LEU A 133 15.28 2.53 1.43
N GLN A 134 15.77 3.37 0.51
CA GLN A 134 16.76 4.38 0.82
C GLN A 134 16.23 5.37 1.85
N HIS A 135 14.98 5.82 1.69
CA HIS A 135 14.34 6.72 2.64
C HIS A 135 14.24 6.09 4.04
N MET A 136 13.83 4.82 4.12
CA MET A 136 13.69 4.12 5.39
C MET A 136 15.06 3.90 6.06
N GLN A 137 16.09 3.63 5.28
CA GLN A 137 17.45 3.50 5.80
C GLN A 137 17.97 4.84 6.35
N ASP A 138 17.69 5.92 5.66
CA ASP A 138 18.15 7.26 6.08
C ASP A 138 17.47 7.71 7.36
N ARG A 139 16.22 7.30 7.58
CA ARG A 139 15.44 7.68 8.77
C ARG A 139 16.01 7.12 10.07
N ARG A 140 16.68 5.97 10.01
CA ARG A 140 17.22 5.34 11.22
C ARG A 140 18.57 5.92 11.64
N LYS A 141 19.11 6.84 10.86
CA LYS A 141 20.33 7.58 11.23
C LYS A 141 19.93 8.77 12.15
#